data_208ee512a23620c2303b9d285ef5ae40
#
_entry.id   208ee512a23620c2303b9d285ef5ae40
#
_cell.length_a   1.000
_cell.length_b   1.000
_cell.length_c   1.000
_cell.angle_alpha   90.00
_cell.angle_beta   90.00
_cell.angle_gamma   90.00
#
_symmetry.space_group_name_H-M   'P 1'
#
loop_
_entity.id
_entity.type
_entity.pdbx_description
1 polymer ?
#
loop_
_entity_poly.entity_id
_entity_poly.type
_entity_poly.pdbx_seq_one_letter_code
_entity_poly.pdbx_strand_id
1 'polypeptide(L)'
;MKKIVRSSCLVTLLAAWLLPLNIFAAEGPESLLHGEMEAINHNFRLVNRQYTDPAQKASTLRLIAEMQTHAEKARTLTPPRAGKLAGDDQTKYVNTFHKDLAALIKEMGALQQAVAADKVDVAKAEIDKIAHLKDASHKELGVGDDHKHKGGPPPPGQ
;
A
#
# COMPACT_ATOMS: atom_id res chain seq x y z
N MET A 1 44.53 -17.37 -72.42
CA MET A 1 43.92 -18.07 -71.27
C MET A 1 43.29 -17.02 -70.38
N LYS A 2 41.97 -16.86 -70.46
CA LYS A 2 41.21 -15.86 -69.73
C LYS A 2 40.46 -16.54 -68.57
N LYS A 3 40.81 -16.21 -67.29
CA LYS A 3 40.08 -16.69 -66.12
C LYS A 3 39.00 -15.68 -65.72
N ILE A 4 37.78 -16.13 -65.82
CA ILE A 4 36.57 -15.34 -65.36
C ILE A 4 36.43 -15.55 -63.87
N VAL A 5 36.53 -14.44 -63.14
CA VAL A 5 36.24 -14.41 -61.70
C VAL A 5 34.74 -14.03 -61.53
N ARG A 6 33.95 -14.98 -61.03
CA ARG A 6 32.55 -14.76 -60.68
C ARG A 6 32.49 -14.13 -59.30
N SER A 7 32.02 -12.89 -59.23
CA SER A 7 31.73 -12.17 -57.99
C SER A 7 30.36 -12.63 -57.47
N SER A 8 30.36 -13.26 -56.31
CA SER A 8 29.13 -13.71 -55.61
C SER A 8 28.69 -12.63 -54.64
N CYS A 9 27.61 -11.94 -55.00
CA CYS A 9 26.94 -10.99 -54.10
C CYS A 9 26.23 -11.75 -52.98
N LEU A 10 26.74 -11.62 -51.77
CA LEU A 10 26.11 -12.11 -50.54
C LEU A 10 25.17 -11.01 -50.02
N VAL A 11 23.88 -11.17 -50.25
CA VAL A 11 22.83 -10.32 -49.70
C VAL A 11 22.57 -10.76 -48.26
N THR A 12 23.11 -10.02 -47.30
CA THR A 12 22.82 -10.23 -45.87
C THR A 12 21.49 -9.58 -45.52
N LEU A 13 20.45 -10.42 -45.34
CA LEU A 13 19.17 -10.03 -44.78
C LEU A 13 19.35 -9.74 -43.28
N LEU A 14 19.40 -8.47 -42.90
CA LEU A 14 19.22 -8.02 -41.51
C LEU A 14 17.74 -8.18 -41.14
N ALA A 15 17.39 -9.28 -40.50
CA ALA A 15 16.12 -9.41 -39.82
C ALA A 15 16.16 -8.57 -38.52
N ALA A 16 15.60 -7.37 -38.58
CA ALA A 16 15.37 -6.55 -37.40
C ALA A 16 14.31 -7.24 -36.51
N TRP A 17 14.78 -7.85 -35.43
CA TRP A 17 13.91 -8.33 -34.35
C TRP A 17 13.32 -7.12 -33.61
N LEU A 18 12.10 -6.73 -33.99
CA LEU A 18 11.25 -5.88 -33.20
C LEU A 18 10.77 -6.67 -31.97
N LEU A 19 11.55 -6.64 -30.90
CA LEU A 19 11.08 -7.06 -29.58
C LEU A 19 9.99 -6.07 -29.16
N PRO A 20 8.77 -6.53 -28.81
CA PRO A 20 7.80 -5.64 -28.18
C PRO A 20 8.41 -5.18 -26.85
N LEU A 21 8.71 -3.88 -26.74
CA LEU A 21 8.92 -3.24 -25.44
C LEU A 21 7.58 -3.37 -24.70
N ASN A 22 7.47 -4.40 -23.87
CA ASN A 22 6.48 -4.42 -22.81
C ASN A 22 6.83 -3.25 -21.87
N ILE A 23 6.23 -2.09 -22.14
CA ILE A 23 6.18 -0.99 -21.19
C ILE A 23 5.31 -1.50 -20.04
N PHE A 24 5.93 -2.16 -19.06
CA PHE A 24 5.35 -2.25 -17.74
C PHE A 24 5.20 -0.78 -17.30
N ALA A 25 3.98 -0.26 -17.37
CA ALA A 25 3.65 0.99 -16.72
C ALA A 25 4.03 0.80 -15.25
N ALA A 26 5.14 1.39 -14.82
CA ALA A 26 5.53 1.39 -13.42
C ALA A 26 4.36 2.05 -12.67
N GLU A 27 3.74 1.31 -11.74
CA GLU A 27 2.71 1.85 -10.87
C GLU A 27 3.28 3.10 -10.21
N GLY A 28 2.54 4.22 -10.32
CA GLY A 28 2.98 5.47 -9.72
C GLY A 28 3.06 5.34 -8.20
N PRO A 29 3.87 6.17 -7.52
CA PRO A 29 4.04 6.11 -6.05
C PRO A 29 2.72 6.25 -5.28
N GLU A 30 1.71 6.88 -5.87
CA GLU A 30 0.35 6.99 -5.34
C GLU A 30 -0.36 5.63 -5.30
N SER A 31 -0.25 4.85 -6.37
CA SER A 31 -0.81 3.49 -6.46
C SER A 31 -0.13 2.56 -5.47
N LEU A 32 1.19 2.66 -5.30
CA LEU A 32 1.95 1.85 -4.34
C LEU A 32 1.51 2.12 -2.90
N LEU A 33 1.42 3.41 -2.49
CA LEU A 33 0.97 3.75 -1.13
C LEU A 33 -0.46 3.27 -0.88
N HIS A 34 -1.36 3.45 -1.85
CA HIS A 34 -2.74 2.97 -1.75
C HIS A 34 -2.77 1.45 -1.53
N GLY A 35 -1.99 0.68 -2.29
CA GLY A 35 -1.90 -0.77 -2.14
C GLY A 35 -1.40 -1.20 -0.77
N GLU A 36 -0.36 -0.55 -0.23
CA GLU A 36 0.14 -0.84 1.13
C GLU A 36 -0.92 -0.53 2.20
N MET A 37 -1.63 0.60 2.09
CA MET A 37 -2.69 0.98 3.04
C MET A 37 -3.91 0.06 2.95
N GLU A 38 -4.29 -0.40 1.76
CA GLU A 38 -5.35 -1.39 1.58
C GLU A 38 -5.00 -2.75 2.19
N ALA A 39 -3.75 -3.21 2.03
CA ALA A 39 -3.27 -4.45 2.64
C ALA A 39 -3.32 -4.39 4.17
N ILE A 40 -2.90 -3.27 4.78
CA ILE A 40 -3.03 -3.04 6.23
C ILE A 40 -4.49 -3.15 6.65
N ASN A 41 -5.38 -2.45 5.97
CA ASN A 41 -6.81 -2.41 6.32
C ASN A 41 -7.50 -3.77 6.12
N HIS A 42 -7.11 -4.51 5.08
CA HIS A 42 -7.60 -5.88 4.85
C HIS A 42 -7.19 -6.81 6.00
N ASN A 43 -5.91 -6.85 6.33
CA ASN A 43 -5.39 -7.71 7.40
C ASN A 43 -5.94 -7.32 8.76
N PHE A 44 -6.11 -6.02 9.04
CA PHE A 44 -6.74 -5.54 10.27
C PHE A 44 -8.16 -6.07 10.44
N ARG A 45 -8.97 -6.08 9.38
CA ARG A 45 -10.32 -6.67 9.43
C ARG A 45 -10.30 -8.17 9.72
N LEU A 46 -9.31 -8.91 9.20
CA LEU A 46 -9.14 -10.33 9.49
C LEU A 46 -8.73 -10.55 10.95
N VAL A 47 -7.73 -9.82 11.44
CA VAL A 47 -7.29 -9.85 12.83
C VAL A 47 -8.47 -9.59 13.78
N ASN A 48 -9.25 -8.54 13.53
CA ASN A 48 -10.40 -8.19 14.37
C ASN A 48 -11.49 -9.27 14.42
N ARG A 49 -11.59 -10.11 13.40
CA ARG A 49 -12.56 -11.23 13.38
C ARG A 49 -12.08 -12.47 14.12
N GLN A 50 -10.76 -12.68 14.24
CA GLN A 50 -10.23 -13.96 14.68
C GLN A 50 -9.34 -13.90 15.93
N TYR A 51 -9.02 -12.72 16.48
CA TYR A 51 -8.07 -12.56 17.59
C TYR A 51 -8.48 -13.26 18.88
N THR A 52 -9.77 -13.56 19.06
CA THR A 52 -10.32 -14.28 20.22
C THR A 52 -10.29 -15.79 20.07
N ASP A 53 -10.02 -16.31 18.86
CA ASP A 53 -10.01 -17.75 18.58
C ASP A 53 -8.59 -18.31 18.76
N PRO A 54 -8.36 -19.17 19.78
CA PRO A 54 -7.03 -19.75 20.01
C PRO A 54 -6.53 -20.61 18.83
N ALA A 55 -7.45 -21.21 18.05
CA ALA A 55 -7.08 -21.98 16.87
C ALA A 55 -6.52 -21.09 15.74
N GLN A 56 -6.86 -19.81 15.73
CA GLN A 56 -6.40 -18.83 14.76
C GLN A 56 -5.18 -18.02 15.24
N LYS A 57 -4.65 -18.28 16.44
CA LYS A 57 -3.55 -17.50 17.04
C LYS A 57 -2.37 -17.33 16.08
N ALA A 58 -1.89 -18.43 15.48
CA ALA A 58 -0.76 -18.38 14.55
C ALA A 58 -1.07 -17.53 13.30
N SER A 59 -2.28 -17.65 12.75
CA SER A 59 -2.76 -16.85 11.63
C SER A 59 -2.85 -15.37 12.02
N THR A 60 -3.39 -15.07 13.20
CA THR A 60 -3.51 -13.69 13.71
C THR A 60 -2.14 -13.03 13.86
N LEU A 61 -1.16 -13.73 14.46
CA LEU A 61 0.19 -13.21 14.61
C LEU A 61 0.87 -12.94 13.26
N ARG A 62 0.68 -13.81 12.27
CA ARG A 62 1.18 -13.62 10.91
C ARG A 62 0.55 -12.38 10.25
N LEU A 63 -0.76 -12.21 10.34
CA LEU A 63 -1.46 -11.05 9.77
C LEU A 63 -0.99 -9.74 10.41
N ILE A 64 -0.74 -9.71 11.73
CA ILE A 64 -0.20 -8.52 12.40
C ILE A 64 1.23 -8.21 11.88
N ALA A 65 2.08 -9.22 11.71
CA ALA A 65 3.43 -9.03 11.17
C ALA A 65 3.40 -8.52 9.71
N GLU A 66 2.47 -9.01 8.90
CA GLU A 66 2.25 -8.50 7.54
C GLU A 66 1.79 -7.03 7.56
N MET A 67 0.85 -6.65 8.46
CA MET A 67 0.44 -5.25 8.64
C MET A 67 1.62 -4.35 8.98
N GLN A 68 2.49 -4.76 9.90
CA GLN A 68 3.71 -4.02 10.25
C GLN A 68 4.63 -3.84 9.04
N THR A 69 4.82 -4.90 8.25
CA THR A 69 5.64 -4.86 7.03
C THR A 69 5.08 -3.86 6.01
N HIS A 70 3.75 -3.87 5.79
CA HIS A 70 3.08 -2.93 4.90
C HIS A 70 3.17 -1.49 5.40
N ALA A 71 3.03 -1.27 6.72
CA ALA A 71 3.15 0.06 7.32
C ALA A 71 4.58 0.62 7.22
N GLU A 72 5.61 -0.22 7.40
CA GLU A 72 7.00 0.20 7.19
C GLU A 72 7.28 0.55 5.72
N LYS A 73 6.75 -0.19 4.76
CA LYS A 73 6.83 0.17 3.34
C LYS A 73 6.10 1.48 3.05
N ALA A 74 4.86 1.63 3.53
CA ALA A 74 4.09 2.86 3.38
C ALA A 74 4.85 4.09 3.91
N ARG A 75 5.59 3.94 5.02
CA ARG A 75 6.40 5.00 5.62
C ARG A 75 7.57 5.47 4.74
N THR A 76 8.02 4.67 3.78
CA THR A 76 9.06 5.07 2.81
C THR A 76 8.50 5.80 1.60
N LEU A 77 7.17 5.84 1.45
CA LEU A 77 6.50 6.45 0.31
C LEU A 77 6.05 7.87 0.63
N THR A 78 5.99 8.70 -0.38
CA THR A 78 5.47 10.07 -0.25
C THR A 78 3.95 10.05 -0.41
N PRO A 79 3.19 10.60 0.55
CA PRO A 79 1.74 10.64 0.43
C PRO A 79 1.32 11.58 -0.71
N PRO A 80 0.33 11.19 -1.55
CA PRO A 80 -0.01 11.87 -2.80
C PRO A 80 -0.34 13.35 -2.66
N ARG A 81 -1.06 13.68 -1.57
CA ARG A 81 -1.44 15.07 -1.29
C ARG A 81 -0.22 15.98 -1.02
N ALA A 82 0.92 15.42 -0.59
CA ALA A 82 2.13 16.20 -0.37
C ALA A 82 2.58 16.94 -1.65
N GLY A 83 2.41 16.33 -2.83
CA GLY A 83 2.71 16.95 -4.11
C GLY A 83 1.81 18.14 -4.49
N LYS A 84 0.68 18.32 -3.79
CA LYS A 84 -0.25 19.45 -3.98
C LYS A 84 -0.03 20.59 -2.98
N LEU A 85 0.89 20.41 -2.05
CA LEU A 85 1.25 21.38 -1.01
C LEU A 85 2.65 21.95 -1.29
N ALA A 86 2.95 23.09 -0.70
CA ALA A 86 4.24 23.74 -0.85
C ALA A 86 4.79 24.27 0.49
N GLY A 87 6.11 24.43 0.58
CA GLY A 87 6.78 25.01 1.74
C GLY A 87 6.49 24.25 3.05
N ASP A 88 6.16 25.00 4.09
CA ASP A 88 5.95 24.46 5.44
C ASP A 88 4.74 23.53 5.51
N ASP A 89 3.70 23.77 4.73
CA ASP A 89 2.50 22.94 4.73
C ASP A 89 2.80 21.52 4.19
N GLN A 90 3.63 21.42 3.14
CA GLN A 90 4.09 20.13 2.62
C GLN A 90 4.91 19.38 3.68
N THR A 91 5.86 20.08 4.30
CA THR A 91 6.72 19.51 5.33
C THR A 91 5.90 19.01 6.52
N LYS A 92 4.96 19.83 7.01
CA LYS A 92 4.08 19.47 8.11
C LYS A 92 3.23 18.24 7.77
N TYR A 93 2.63 18.20 6.58
CA TYR A 93 1.80 17.09 6.13
C TYR A 93 2.58 15.77 6.08
N VAL A 94 3.77 15.77 5.49
CA VAL A 94 4.65 14.58 5.41
C VAL A 94 5.09 14.13 6.80
N ASN A 95 5.46 15.06 7.68
CA ASN A 95 5.86 14.73 9.05
C ASN A 95 4.69 14.13 9.86
N THR A 96 3.46 14.67 9.71
CA THR A 96 2.26 14.10 10.32
C THR A 96 2.02 12.68 9.84
N PHE A 97 2.06 12.45 8.53
CA PHE A 97 1.90 11.12 7.94
C PHE A 97 2.92 10.10 8.49
N HIS A 98 4.20 10.47 8.56
CA HIS A 98 5.25 9.58 9.09
C HIS A 98 5.07 9.32 10.59
N LYS A 99 4.69 10.33 11.37
CA LYS A 99 4.39 10.21 12.80
C LYS A 99 3.24 9.25 13.04
N ASP A 100 2.17 9.36 12.28
CA ASP A 100 0.98 8.53 12.43
C ASP A 100 1.26 7.07 12.05
N LEU A 101 2.01 6.82 10.98
CA LEU A 101 2.46 5.46 10.65
C LEU A 101 3.37 4.86 11.73
N ALA A 102 4.28 5.65 12.30
CA ALA A 102 5.11 5.19 13.40
C ALA A 102 4.29 4.82 14.65
N ALA A 103 3.25 5.61 14.96
CA ALA A 103 2.32 5.31 16.02
C ALA A 103 1.53 4.02 15.72
N LEU A 104 1.05 3.86 14.50
CA LEU A 104 0.34 2.65 14.06
C LEU A 104 1.21 1.39 14.21
N ILE A 105 2.46 1.43 13.77
CA ILE A 105 3.42 0.31 13.90
C ILE A 105 3.63 -0.05 15.37
N LYS A 106 3.74 0.94 16.25
CA LYS A 106 3.89 0.75 17.69
C LYS A 106 2.68 0.02 18.28
N GLU A 107 1.45 0.46 17.98
CA GLU A 107 0.24 -0.17 18.51
C GLU A 107 0.04 -1.58 17.92
N MET A 108 0.40 -1.83 16.66
CA MET A 108 0.45 -3.20 16.11
C MET A 108 1.44 -4.09 16.86
N GLY A 109 2.59 -3.56 17.30
CA GLY A 109 3.55 -4.28 18.13
C GLY A 109 2.97 -4.66 19.49
N ALA A 110 2.22 -3.75 20.14
CA ALA A 110 1.51 -4.02 21.40
C ALA A 110 0.41 -5.09 21.21
N LEU A 111 -0.36 -4.99 20.12
CA LEU A 111 -1.36 -6.01 19.75
C LEU A 111 -0.72 -7.38 19.55
N GLN A 112 0.41 -7.45 18.83
CA GLN A 112 1.13 -8.70 18.62
C GLN A 112 1.56 -9.35 19.94
N GLN A 113 2.08 -8.56 20.87
CA GLN A 113 2.47 -9.05 22.19
C GLN A 113 1.27 -9.54 23.00
N ALA A 114 0.15 -8.83 22.96
CA ALA A 114 -1.07 -9.22 23.66
C ALA A 114 -1.62 -10.55 23.13
N VAL A 115 -1.68 -10.72 21.80
CA VAL A 115 -2.13 -11.98 21.16
C VAL A 115 -1.15 -13.11 21.46
N ALA A 116 0.16 -12.88 21.41
CA ALA A 116 1.17 -13.88 21.72
C ALA A 116 1.05 -14.40 23.17
N ALA A 117 0.68 -13.51 24.09
CA ALA A 117 0.52 -13.79 25.52
C ALA A 117 -0.90 -14.25 25.92
N ASP A 118 -1.79 -14.49 24.96
CA ASP A 118 -3.21 -14.89 25.15
C ASP A 118 -4.02 -13.90 26.03
N LYS A 119 -3.64 -12.60 25.98
CA LYS A 119 -4.29 -11.53 26.73
C LYS A 119 -5.39 -10.87 25.90
N VAL A 120 -6.54 -11.56 25.79
CA VAL A 120 -7.66 -11.18 24.92
C VAL A 120 -8.17 -9.76 25.19
N ASP A 121 -8.35 -9.39 26.47
CA ASP A 121 -8.84 -8.03 26.82
C ASP A 121 -7.84 -6.94 26.43
N VAL A 122 -6.53 -7.21 26.58
CA VAL A 122 -5.46 -6.28 26.14
C VAL A 122 -5.45 -6.20 24.62
N ALA A 123 -5.55 -7.33 23.92
CA ALA A 123 -5.62 -7.36 22.47
C ALA A 123 -6.82 -6.55 21.94
N LYS A 124 -7.99 -6.66 22.59
CA LYS A 124 -9.15 -5.85 22.27
C LYS A 124 -8.86 -4.35 22.41
N ALA A 125 -8.28 -3.95 23.53
CA ALA A 125 -7.94 -2.55 23.78
C ALA A 125 -6.98 -1.99 22.72
N GLU A 126 -5.99 -2.81 22.27
CA GLU A 126 -5.06 -2.40 21.21
C GLU A 126 -5.76 -2.31 19.83
N ILE A 127 -6.71 -3.21 19.53
CA ILE A 127 -7.53 -3.13 18.32
C ILE A 127 -8.35 -1.83 18.31
N ASP A 128 -8.97 -1.48 19.44
CA ASP A 128 -9.75 -0.25 19.57
C ASP A 128 -8.86 0.99 19.38
N LYS A 129 -7.63 0.99 19.97
CA LYS A 129 -6.65 2.08 19.77
C LYS A 129 -6.23 2.22 18.29
N ILE A 130 -5.95 1.11 17.60
CA ILE A 130 -5.59 1.10 16.19
C ILE A 130 -6.73 1.70 15.34
N ALA A 131 -7.99 1.34 15.64
CA ALA A 131 -9.15 1.88 14.94
C ALA A 131 -9.27 3.39 15.16
N HIS A 132 -9.16 3.88 16.40
CA HIS A 132 -9.19 5.30 16.72
C HIS A 132 -8.03 6.08 16.07
N LEU A 133 -6.82 5.53 16.09
CA LEU A 133 -5.66 6.15 15.45
C LEU A 133 -5.88 6.31 13.95
N LYS A 134 -6.39 5.26 13.27
CA LYS A 134 -6.74 5.32 11.86
C LYS A 134 -7.72 6.45 11.56
N ASP A 135 -8.81 6.53 12.32
CA ASP A 135 -9.86 7.54 12.09
C ASP A 135 -9.35 8.97 12.36
N ALA A 136 -8.52 9.15 13.41
CA ALA A 136 -7.88 10.42 13.70
C ALA A 136 -6.92 10.86 12.60
N SER A 137 -6.06 9.95 12.13
CA SER A 137 -5.09 10.21 11.04
C SER A 137 -5.80 10.53 9.74
N HIS A 138 -6.87 9.82 9.38
CA HIS A 138 -7.66 10.12 8.18
C HIS A 138 -8.23 11.52 8.25
N LYS A 139 -8.77 11.92 9.40
CA LYS A 139 -9.30 13.27 9.61
C LYS A 139 -8.20 14.34 9.53
N GLU A 140 -7.05 14.13 10.19
CA GLU A 140 -5.92 15.07 10.20
C GLU A 140 -5.31 15.24 8.82
N LEU A 141 -5.15 14.15 8.07
CA LEU A 141 -4.59 14.14 6.72
C LEU A 141 -5.63 14.49 5.63
N GLY A 142 -6.91 14.65 5.98
CA GLY A 142 -7.99 14.95 5.04
C GLY A 142 -8.24 13.79 4.05
N VAL A 143 -8.01 12.55 4.49
CA VAL A 143 -8.27 11.35 3.70
C VAL A 143 -9.71 10.91 3.95
N GLY A 144 -10.54 10.86 2.90
CA GLY A 144 -11.93 10.41 3.02
C GLY A 144 -12.99 11.44 2.62
N ASP A 145 -12.64 12.70 2.48
CA ASP A 145 -13.58 13.70 1.96
C ASP A 145 -13.82 13.54 0.45
N ASP A 146 -12.87 12.96 -0.27
CA ASP A 146 -12.96 12.73 -1.71
C ASP A 146 -13.98 11.60 -2.08
N HIS A 147 -14.35 10.74 -1.14
CA HIS A 147 -15.33 9.68 -1.37
C HIS A 147 -16.79 10.13 -1.19
N LYS A 148 -17.04 11.25 -0.50
CA LYS A 148 -18.40 11.78 -0.32
C LYS A 148 -18.98 12.49 -1.56
N HIS A 149 -18.16 12.86 -2.54
CA HIS A 149 -18.58 13.56 -3.73
C HIS A 149 -18.84 12.67 -4.96
N LYS A 150 -18.72 11.34 -4.86
CA LYS A 150 -19.15 10.41 -5.93
C LYS A 150 -20.51 9.78 -5.69
N GLY A 151 -21.37 10.45 -4.93
CA GLY A 151 -22.80 10.22 -4.97
C GLY A 151 -23.31 10.74 -6.30
N GLY A 152 -23.51 9.84 -7.30
CA GLY A 152 -24.21 10.18 -8.53
C GLY A 152 -25.60 10.75 -8.23
N PRO A 153 -26.21 11.48 -9.18
CA PRO A 153 -27.55 12.03 -9.01
C PRO A 153 -28.53 10.90 -8.67
N PRO A 154 -29.54 11.17 -7.81
CA PRO A 154 -30.55 10.16 -7.50
C PRO A 154 -31.24 9.71 -8.78
N PRO A 155 -31.64 8.42 -8.89
CA PRO A 155 -32.32 7.93 -10.05
C PRO A 155 -33.63 8.72 -10.25
N PRO A 156 -33.98 9.07 -11.50
CA PRO A 156 -35.23 9.79 -11.77
C PRO A 156 -36.42 8.91 -11.43
N GLY A 157 -37.26 9.39 -10.58
CA GLY A 157 -38.65 9.09 -10.31
C GLY A 157 -39.10 7.63 -10.24
N GLN A 158 -39.44 7.17 -9.06
CA GLN A 158 -40.61 6.30 -8.87
C GLN A 158 -41.67 7.07 -8.10
#